data_6f2ba8c034040e9cd036cd444672ded6
#
_entry.id   6f2ba8c034040e9cd036cd444672ded6
#
_cell.length_a   1.000
_cell.length_b   1.000
_cell.length_c   1.000
_cell.angle_alpha   90.00
_cell.angle_beta   90.00
_cell.angle_gamma   90.00
#
_symmetry.space_group_name_H-M   'P 1'
#
loop_
_entity.id
_entity.type
_entity.pdbx_description
1 polymer ?
#
loop_
_entity_poly.entity_id
_entity_poly.type
_entity_poly.pdbx_seq_one_letter_code
_entity_poly.pdbx_strand_id
1 'polypeptide(L)' 'MNVNTYIDIKLTEEDVKKIIAEFINKKYGGAINVDQYDIEIHVGMRERNFTEEPCFEDAVVHCRFGAEARIKE' A
#
# COMPACT_ATOMS: atom_id res chain seq x y z
N MET A 1 33.03 8.26 -20.75
CA MET A 1 32.31 9.14 -19.82
C MET A 1 31.01 8.48 -19.39
N ASN A 2 30.82 8.39 -18.09
CA ASN A 2 29.58 7.80 -17.59
C ASN A 2 28.55 8.89 -17.36
N VAL A 3 27.45 8.74 -18.05
CA VAL A 3 26.33 9.65 -17.86
C VAL A 3 25.26 8.89 -17.07
N ASN A 4 25.03 9.34 -15.86
CA ASN A 4 23.99 8.75 -15.04
C ASN A 4 22.69 9.50 -15.26
N THR A 5 21.73 8.81 -15.81
CA THR A 5 20.42 9.38 -16.02
C THR A 5 19.48 8.85 -14.95
N TYR A 6 18.86 9.74 -14.24
CA TYR A 6 17.94 9.36 -13.18
C TYR A 6 16.53 9.74 -13.59
N ILE A 7 15.63 8.84 -13.33
CA ILE A 7 14.22 9.07 -13.57
C ILE A 7 13.54 9.07 -12.22
N ASP A 8 12.95 10.20 -11.88
CA ASP A 8 12.21 10.31 -10.61
C ASP A 8 10.74 10.11 -10.89
N ILE A 9 10.20 9.07 -10.31
CA ILE A 9 8.78 8.77 -10.44
C ILE A 9 8.12 9.06 -9.11
N LYS A 10 7.18 9.98 -9.14
CA LYS A 10 6.44 10.34 -7.92
C LYS A 10 5.12 9.61 -7.89
N LEU A 11 4.90 8.92 -6.80
CA LEU A 11 3.64 8.22 -6.59
C LEU A 11 2.84 8.95 -5.54
N THR A 12 1.56 9.16 -5.81
CA THR A 12 0.66 9.74 -4.83
C THR A 12 0.24 8.65 -3.87
N GLU A 13 -0.38 9.05 -2.76
CA GLU A 13 -0.91 8.08 -1.80
C GLU A 13 -1.92 7.15 -2.49
N GLU A 14 -2.74 7.71 -3.37
CA GLU A 14 -3.70 6.93 -4.13
C GLU A 14 -3.03 5.88 -5.00
N ASP A 15 -1.95 6.28 -5.68
CA ASP A 15 -1.19 5.35 -6.52
C ASP A 15 -0.63 4.19 -5.70
N VAL A 16 -0.08 4.48 -4.54
CA VAL A 16 0.48 3.46 -3.66
C VAL A 16 -0.61 2.50 -3.19
N LYS A 17 -1.76 3.05 -2.83
CA LYS A 17 -2.89 2.22 -2.38
C LYS A 17 -3.39 1.31 -3.49
N LYS A 18 -3.43 1.81 -4.72
CA LYS A 18 -3.83 0.98 -5.86
C LYS A 18 -2.85 -0.16 -6.10
N ILE A 19 -1.57 0.10 -5.98
CA ILE A 19 -0.55 -0.93 -6.15
C ILE A 19 -0.71 -2.01 -5.09
N ILE A 20 -0.92 -1.61 -3.84
CA ILE A 20 -1.12 -2.55 -2.76
C ILE A 20 -2.38 -3.39 -2.99
N ALA A 21 -3.46 -2.73 -3.42
CA ALA A 21 -4.70 -3.44 -3.71
C ALA A 21 -4.51 -4.49 -4.80
N GLU A 22 -3.81 -4.13 -5.87
CA GLU A 22 -3.52 -5.08 -6.94
C GLU A 22 -2.71 -6.25 -6.45
N PHE A 23 -1.69 -5.98 -5.64
CA PHE A 23 -0.85 -7.04 -5.08
C PHE A 23 -1.67 -8.01 -4.26
N ILE A 24 -2.51 -7.49 -3.36
CA ILE A 24 -3.33 -8.32 -2.49
C ILE A 24 -4.34 -9.14 -3.29
N ASN A 25 -5.03 -8.51 -4.24
CA ASN A 25 -6.02 -9.20 -5.05
C ASN A 25 -5.39 -10.27 -5.91
N LYS A 26 -4.19 -10.04 -6.37
CA LYS A 26 -3.48 -11.02 -7.17
C LYS A 26 -3.00 -12.19 -6.33
N LYS A 27 -2.51 -11.90 -5.13
CA LYS A 27 -1.97 -12.93 -4.25
C LYS A 27 -3.06 -13.81 -3.65
N TYR A 28 -4.17 -13.20 -3.26
CA TYR A 28 -5.27 -13.90 -2.59
C TYR A 28 -6.52 -13.97 -3.43
N GLY A 29 -6.37 -13.88 -4.74
CA GLY A 29 -7.50 -13.74 -5.65
C GLY A 29 -8.61 -14.75 -5.44
N GLY A 30 -9.84 -14.28 -5.60
CA GLY A 30 -11.03 -15.10 -5.45
C GLY A 30 -11.64 -15.05 -4.06
N ALA A 31 -10.84 -15.07 -3.02
CA ALA A 31 -11.32 -15.03 -1.64
C ALA A 31 -11.35 -13.62 -1.07
N ILE A 32 -10.41 -12.80 -1.48
CA ILE A 32 -10.26 -11.44 -0.96
C ILE A 32 -10.36 -10.46 -2.11
N ASN A 33 -11.15 -9.42 -1.91
CA ASN A 33 -11.32 -8.38 -2.89
C ASN A 33 -11.20 -7.03 -2.20
N VAL A 34 -10.15 -6.30 -2.51
CA VAL A 34 -9.90 -5.00 -1.90
C VAL A 34 -9.70 -3.95 -2.99
N ASP A 35 -9.98 -2.71 -2.65
CA ASP A 35 -9.69 -1.58 -3.51
C ASP A 35 -8.86 -0.55 -2.74
N GLN A 36 -8.56 0.57 -3.37
CA GLN A 36 -7.72 1.59 -2.76
C GLN A 36 -8.31 2.16 -1.47
N TYR A 37 -9.61 2.11 -1.32
CA TYR A 37 -10.28 2.67 -0.14
C TYR A 37 -10.21 1.74 1.07
N ASP A 38 -9.81 0.51 0.86
CA ASP A 38 -9.68 -0.47 1.93
C ASP A 38 -8.29 -0.46 2.55
N ILE A 39 -7.44 0.45 2.11
CA ILE A 39 -6.05 0.47 2.52
C ILE A 39 -5.75 1.74 3.30
N GLU A 40 -5.12 1.57 4.45
CA GLU A 40 -4.65 2.67 5.27
C GLU A 40 -3.14 2.60 5.34
N ILE A 41 -2.50 3.71 5.07
CA ILE A 41 -1.04 3.81 5.18
C ILE A 41 -0.74 4.59 6.44
N HIS A 42 0.05 3.98 7.31
CA HIS A 42 0.43 4.60 8.57
C HIS A 42 1.82 5.19 8.45
N VAL A 43 1.92 6.47 8.79
CA VAL A 43 3.15 7.21 8.75
C VAL A 43 3.45 7.69 10.15
N GLY A 44 4.63 7.35 10.64
CA GLY A 44 5.09 7.84 11.92
C GLY A 44 6.10 8.95 11.74
N MET A 45 6.60 9.44 12.83
CA MET A 45 7.66 10.45 12.83
C MET A 45 8.90 9.86 13.45
N ARG A 46 10.01 10.05 12.79
CA ARG A 46 11.30 9.59 13.29
C ARG A 46 12.22 10.78 13.47
N GLU A 47 12.87 10.84 14.60
CA GLU A 47 13.84 11.90 14.86
C GLU A 47 15.17 11.54 14.23
N ARG A 48 15.70 12.48 13.47
CA ARG A 48 16.98 12.32 12.83
C ARG A 48 17.70 13.66 12.84
N ASN A 49 18.89 13.69 13.45
CA ASN A 49 19.70 14.91 13.53
C ASN A 49 18.90 16.10 14.06
N PHE A 50 18.13 15.86 15.13
CA PHE A 50 17.33 16.88 15.79
C PHE A 50 16.15 17.40 14.95
N THR A 51 15.86 16.75 13.84
CA THR A 51 14.68 17.06 13.05
C THR A 51 13.77 15.84 12.98
N GLU A 52 12.48 16.10 12.91
CA GLU A 52 11.52 15.05 12.76
C GLU A 52 11.21 14.81 11.29
N GLU A 53 11.28 13.57 10.87
CA GLU A 53 10.99 13.18 9.50
C GLU A 53 9.84 12.19 9.49
N PRO A 54 8.91 12.30 8.54
CA PRO A 54 7.90 11.27 8.38
C PRO A 54 8.57 9.97 7.90
N CYS A 55 8.13 8.86 8.46
CA CYS A 55 8.61 7.56 8.03
C CYS A 55 7.44 6.61 7.92
N PHE A 56 7.56 5.69 6.99
CA PHE A 56 6.54 4.66 6.80
C PHE A 56 6.59 3.68 7.98
N GLU A 57 5.45 3.41 8.57
CA GLU A 57 5.35 2.40 9.63
C GLU A 57 4.80 1.10 9.09
N ASP A 58 3.58 1.14 8.58
CA ASP A 58 2.96 -0.03 7.99
C ASP A 58 1.79 0.39 7.11
N ALA A 59 1.19 -0.59 6.47
CA ALA A 59 -0.05 -0.40 5.73
C ALA A 59 -1.02 -1.47 6.20
N VAL A 60 -2.22 -1.05 6.54
CA VAL A 60 -3.27 -1.95 6.99
C VAL A 60 -4.27 -2.13 5.86
N VAL A 61 -4.59 -3.37 5.56
CA VAL A 61 -5.55 -3.68 4.51
C VAL A 61 -6.79 -4.25 5.16
N HIS A 62 -7.90 -3.57 4.95
CA HIS A 62 -9.20 -4.02 5.45
C HIS A 62 -9.82 -4.95 4.42
N CYS A 63 -9.66 -6.24 4.63
CA CYS A 63 -10.10 -7.23 3.67
C CYS A 63 -11.59 -7.46 3.75
N ARG A 64 -12.20 -7.54 2.58
CA ARG A 64 -13.60 -7.91 2.45
C ARG A 64 -13.64 -9.26 1.74
N PHE A 65 -14.34 -10.17 2.32
CA PHE A 65 -14.52 -11.46 1.68
C PHE A 65 -15.62 -11.38 0.64
N GLY A 66 -15.45 -12.12 -0.43
CA GLY A 66 -16.50 -12.23 -1.42
C GLY A 66 -17.73 -12.93 -0.85
N ALA A 67 -18.83 -12.86 -1.59
CA ALA A 67 -20.07 -13.48 -1.15
C ALA A 67 -19.90 -14.97 -0.87
N GLU A 68 -19.11 -15.64 -1.68
CA GLU A 68 -18.86 -17.07 -1.53
C GLU A 68 -18.17 -17.40 -0.21
N ALA A 69 -17.22 -16.57 0.20
CA ALA A 69 -16.52 -16.80 1.44
C ALA A 69 -17.46 -16.64 2.63
N ARG A 70 -18.38 -15.72 2.53
CA ARG A 70 -19.37 -15.50 3.58
C ARG A 70 -20.29 -16.69 3.76
N ILE A 71 -20.69 -17.28 2.65
CA ILE A 71 -21.62 -18.40 2.69
C ILE A 71 -21.02 -19.60 3.38
N LYS A 72 -19.71 -19.72 3.33
CA LYS A 72 -19.01 -20.84 3.92
C LYS A 72 -18.82 -20.75 5.43
N GLU A 73 -19.17 -19.65 6.00
CA GLU A 73 -19.00 -19.49 7.45
C GLU A 73 -19.87 -20.42 8.28
#